data_e8508ac8af348fb2b9b5c620286eb19e
#
_entry.id   e8508ac8af348fb2b9b5c620286eb19e
#
_cell.length_a   1.000
_cell.length_b   1.000
_cell.length_c   1.000
_cell.angle_alpha   90.00
_cell.angle_beta   90.00
_cell.angle_gamma   90.00
#
_symmetry.space_group_name_H-M   'P 1'
#
loop_
_entity.id
_entity.type
_entity.pdbx_description
1 polymer ?
#
loop_
_entity_poly.entity_id
_entity_poly.type
_entity_poly.pdbx_seq_one_letter_code
_entity_poly.pdbx_strand_id
1 'polypeptide(L)'
;LKTIFNLITDAANEVRSVSHSMIPNALLKSGLVAAVRDLVQRTDNARLKMNLIIHGLNERMHENIESVSFRVLQELINNIMKHAQATEVTIQLIREGGEFTIMIEDNGKGFDVQKIKKEGGIGLKNIESRVAYLNGRIDYDSQPGRGTTVTVDIPVES
;
A
#
# COMPACT_ATOMS: atom_id res chain seq x y z
N LEU A 1 25.80 -28.10 -7.37
CA LEU A 1 25.49 -27.83 -5.96
C LEU A 1 24.98 -26.40 -5.73
N LYS A 2 25.70 -25.38 -6.22
CA LYS A 2 25.24 -23.98 -6.10
C LYS A 2 23.93 -23.72 -6.85
N THR A 3 23.75 -24.33 -8.02
CA THR A 3 22.54 -24.15 -8.84
C THR A 3 21.31 -24.74 -8.16
N ILE A 4 21.42 -25.92 -7.54
CA ILE A 4 20.32 -26.56 -6.80
C ILE A 4 19.94 -25.71 -5.57
N PHE A 5 20.94 -25.21 -4.85
CA PHE A 5 20.74 -24.35 -3.68
C PHE A 5 20.01 -23.05 -4.07
N ASN A 6 20.42 -22.42 -5.17
CA ASN A 6 19.76 -21.20 -5.68
C ASN A 6 18.31 -21.47 -6.09
N LEU A 7 18.02 -22.61 -6.74
CA LEU A 7 16.65 -22.99 -7.11
C LEU A 7 15.75 -23.17 -5.88
N ILE A 8 16.25 -23.78 -4.82
CA ILE A 8 15.52 -23.96 -3.57
C ILE A 8 15.26 -22.60 -2.91
N THR A 9 16.24 -21.71 -2.90
CA THR A 9 16.10 -20.35 -2.34
C THR A 9 15.08 -19.55 -3.14
N ASP A 10 15.11 -19.59 -4.45
CA ASP A 10 14.16 -18.90 -5.34
C ASP A 10 12.73 -19.42 -5.12
N ALA A 11 12.55 -20.74 -5.02
CA ALA A 11 11.25 -21.35 -4.73
C ALA A 11 10.71 -20.90 -3.35
N ALA A 12 11.56 -20.85 -2.33
CA ALA A 12 11.18 -20.36 -1.01
C ALA A 12 10.78 -18.89 -1.03
N ASN A 13 11.48 -18.06 -1.81
CA ASN A 13 11.15 -16.65 -1.99
C ASN A 13 9.82 -16.46 -2.73
N GLU A 14 9.54 -17.26 -3.76
CA GLU A 14 8.25 -17.26 -4.46
C GLU A 14 7.10 -17.65 -3.53
N VAL A 15 7.27 -18.67 -2.71
CA VAL A 15 6.25 -19.09 -1.72
C VAL A 15 5.99 -17.98 -0.72
N ARG A 16 7.01 -17.30 -0.23
CA ARG A 16 6.85 -16.13 0.65
C ARG A 16 6.11 -14.99 -0.04
N SER A 17 6.44 -14.69 -1.30
CA SER A 17 5.78 -13.66 -2.09
C SER A 17 4.31 -13.98 -2.28
N VAL A 18 3.96 -15.22 -2.61
CA VAL A 18 2.56 -15.68 -2.73
C VAL A 18 1.84 -15.56 -1.40
N SER A 19 2.46 -15.99 -0.29
CA SER A 19 1.88 -15.88 1.05
C SER A 19 1.62 -14.42 1.45
N HIS A 20 2.53 -13.51 1.12
CA HIS A 20 2.35 -12.07 1.37
C HIS A 20 1.26 -11.43 0.50
N SER A 21 1.00 -11.98 -0.69
CA SER A 21 -0.05 -11.48 -1.59
C SER A 21 -1.42 -12.08 -1.33
N MET A 22 -1.53 -13.08 -0.43
CA MET A 22 -2.82 -13.64 -0.02
C MET A 22 -3.62 -12.63 0.81
N ILE A 23 -4.94 -12.65 0.61
CA ILE A 23 -5.85 -11.80 1.38
C ILE A 23 -5.87 -12.30 2.84
N PRO A 24 -5.58 -11.43 3.83
CA PRO A 24 -5.63 -11.85 5.24
C PRO A 24 -7.03 -12.25 5.67
N ASN A 25 -7.13 -13.22 6.59
CA ASN A 25 -8.40 -13.62 7.18
C ASN A 25 -9.11 -12.44 7.87
N ALA A 26 -8.36 -11.53 8.47
CA ALA A 26 -8.89 -10.32 9.11
C ALA A 26 -9.69 -9.46 8.11
N LEU A 27 -9.20 -9.35 6.87
CA LEU A 27 -9.89 -8.61 5.82
C LEU A 27 -11.24 -9.25 5.47
N LEU A 28 -11.26 -10.56 5.29
CA LEU A 28 -12.47 -11.31 4.94
C LEU A 28 -13.53 -11.26 6.05
N LYS A 29 -13.10 -11.41 7.30
CA LYS A 29 -14.00 -11.48 8.45
C LYS A 29 -14.41 -10.12 9.00
N SER A 30 -13.46 -9.20 9.12
CA SER A 30 -13.65 -7.96 9.87
C SER A 30 -13.50 -6.71 9.02
N GLY A 31 -13.10 -6.83 7.75
CA GLY A 31 -13.04 -5.73 6.79
C GLY A 31 -11.71 -5.01 6.73
N LEU A 32 -11.69 -3.99 5.87
CA LEU A 32 -10.48 -3.23 5.53
C LEU A 32 -9.87 -2.53 6.75
N VAL A 33 -10.70 -1.87 7.57
CA VAL A 33 -10.22 -1.12 8.75
C VAL A 33 -9.46 -2.03 9.69
N ALA A 34 -10.03 -3.20 10.02
CA ALA A 34 -9.39 -4.16 10.92
C ALA A 34 -8.07 -4.69 10.34
N ALA A 35 -8.07 -5.01 9.05
CA ALA A 35 -6.88 -5.49 8.36
C ALA A 35 -5.77 -4.44 8.31
N VAL A 36 -6.12 -3.18 8.07
CA VAL A 36 -5.14 -2.07 8.04
C VAL A 36 -4.60 -1.78 9.44
N ARG A 37 -5.45 -1.80 10.47
CA ARG A 37 -4.99 -1.65 11.86
C ARG A 37 -3.96 -2.71 12.22
N ASP A 38 -4.22 -3.95 11.85
CA ASP A 38 -3.31 -5.06 12.08
C ASP A 38 -1.98 -4.88 11.32
N LEU A 39 -2.06 -4.46 10.06
CA LEU A 39 -0.88 -4.18 9.23
C LEU A 39 -0.03 -3.05 9.84
N VAL A 40 -0.66 -1.98 10.30
CA VAL A 40 0.01 -0.84 10.93
C VAL A 40 0.70 -1.28 12.22
N GLN A 41 0.03 -2.05 13.08
CA GLN A 41 0.62 -2.55 14.33
C GLN A 41 1.85 -3.43 14.08
N ARG A 42 1.80 -4.28 13.08
CA ARG A 42 2.93 -5.16 12.72
C ARG A 42 4.10 -4.42 12.10
N THR A 43 3.84 -3.29 11.47
CA THR A 43 4.87 -2.48 10.80
C THR A 43 5.48 -1.44 11.74
N ASP A 44 4.68 -0.95 12.69
CA ASP A 44 5.12 0.06 13.66
C ASP A 44 6.24 -0.47 14.57
N ASN A 45 7.33 0.28 14.65
CA ASN A 45 8.47 -0.08 15.50
C ASN A 45 9.31 1.17 15.84
N ALA A 46 10.41 0.97 16.57
CA ALA A 46 11.26 2.07 17.02
C ALA A 46 11.93 2.84 15.89
N ARG A 47 12.06 2.25 14.69
CA ARG A 47 12.69 2.89 13.53
C ARG A 47 11.70 3.55 12.59
N LEU A 48 10.47 3.04 12.54
CA LEU A 48 9.43 3.53 11.65
C LEU A 48 8.12 3.66 12.43
N LYS A 49 7.76 4.89 12.75
CA LYS A 49 6.50 5.18 13.42
C LYS A 49 5.37 5.20 12.41
N MET A 50 4.31 4.45 12.70
CA MET A 50 3.11 4.38 11.85
C MET A 50 1.94 5.08 12.53
N ASN A 51 1.30 6.01 11.82
CA ASN A 51 0.08 6.67 12.28
C ASN A 51 -1.08 6.30 11.36
N LEU A 52 -2.25 6.08 11.91
CA LEU A 52 -3.45 5.72 11.16
C LEU A 52 -4.61 6.61 11.56
N ILE A 53 -5.23 7.26 10.57
CA ILE A 53 -6.41 8.12 10.73
C ILE A 53 -7.52 7.54 9.87
N ILE A 54 -8.70 7.33 10.47
CA ILE A 54 -9.85 6.72 9.80
C ILE A 54 -11.07 7.60 9.99
N HIS A 55 -11.79 7.87 8.90
CA HIS A 55 -13.01 8.65 8.92
C HIS A 55 -14.04 8.07 7.94
N GLY A 56 -15.29 7.97 8.38
CA GLY A 56 -16.41 7.59 7.51
C GLY A 56 -16.49 6.12 7.13
N LEU A 57 -15.75 5.26 7.80
CA LEU A 57 -15.69 3.81 7.49
C LEU A 57 -16.45 2.98 8.55
N ASN A 58 -17.63 3.43 8.96
CA ASN A 58 -18.47 2.70 9.92
C ASN A 58 -19.15 1.48 9.30
N GLU A 59 -19.32 1.49 7.98
CA GLU A 59 -19.91 0.38 7.22
C GLU A 59 -18.90 -0.24 6.28
N ARG A 60 -19.12 -1.51 5.96
CA ARG A 60 -18.29 -2.24 5.00
C ARG A 60 -18.49 -1.70 3.58
N MET A 61 -17.45 -1.73 2.80
CA MET A 61 -17.51 -1.45 1.37
C MET A 61 -17.60 -2.78 0.59
N HIS A 62 -17.81 -2.69 -0.73
CA HIS A 62 -17.79 -3.87 -1.58
C HIS A 62 -16.49 -4.65 -1.41
N GLU A 63 -16.58 -5.97 -1.44
CA GLU A 63 -15.44 -6.87 -1.23
C GLU A 63 -14.25 -6.56 -2.16
N ASN A 64 -14.51 -6.26 -3.43
CA ASN A 64 -13.44 -5.91 -4.38
C ASN A 64 -12.74 -4.60 -4.01
N ILE A 65 -13.49 -3.62 -3.53
CA ILE A 65 -12.90 -2.34 -3.10
C ILE A 65 -11.98 -2.59 -1.91
N GLU A 66 -12.44 -3.33 -0.92
CA GLU A 66 -11.66 -3.61 0.29
C GLU A 66 -10.40 -4.42 -0.01
N SER A 67 -10.51 -5.50 -0.79
CA SER A 67 -9.38 -6.38 -1.08
C SER A 67 -8.33 -5.73 -1.97
N VAL A 68 -8.74 -5.02 -3.02
CA VAL A 68 -7.79 -4.32 -3.90
C VAL A 68 -7.15 -3.14 -3.18
N SER A 69 -7.91 -2.38 -2.40
CA SER A 69 -7.39 -1.28 -1.57
C SER A 69 -6.34 -1.77 -0.57
N PHE A 70 -6.58 -2.91 0.06
CA PHE A 70 -5.60 -3.50 0.98
C PHE A 70 -4.29 -3.84 0.27
N ARG A 71 -4.36 -4.42 -0.93
CA ARG A 71 -3.17 -4.73 -1.72
C ARG A 71 -2.42 -3.48 -2.15
N VAL A 72 -3.13 -2.42 -2.53
CA VAL A 72 -2.52 -1.12 -2.85
C VAL A 72 -1.76 -0.59 -1.65
N LEU A 73 -2.37 -0.62 -0.45
CA LEU A 73 -1.72 -0.21 0.79
C LEU A 73 -0.48 -1.04 1.11
N GLN A 74 -0.56 -2.36 0.98
CA GLN A 74 0.59 -3.25 1.19
C GLN A 74 1.75 -2.88 0.27
N GLU A 75 1.47 -2.65 -1.00
CA GLU A 75 2.47 -2.29 -2.01
C GLU A 75 3.12 -0.94 -1.68
N LEU A 76 2.31 0.06 -1.33
CA LEU A 76 2.81 1.38 -0.96
C LEU A 76 3.68 1.35 0.31
N ILE A 77 3.24 0.64 1.34
CA ILE A 77 4.02 0.47 2.58
C ILE A 77 5.33 -0.26 2.29
N ASN A 78 5.28 -1.29 1.46
CA ASN A 78 6.45 -2.06 1.07
C ASN A 78 7.48 -1.18 0.34
N ASN A 79 7.01 -0.32 -0.56
CA ASN A 79 7.87 0.65 -1.25
C ASN A 79 8.54 1.62 -0.27
N ILE A 80 7.78 2.11 0.71
CA ILE A 80 8.33 2.99 1.74
C ILE A 80 9.43 2.28 2.53
N MET A 81 9.17 1.06 2.98
CA MET A 81 10.13 0.29 3.76
C MET A 81 11.41 -0.02 3.00
N LYS A 82 11.31 -0.27 1.69
CA LYS A 82 12.46 -0.62 0.84
C LYS A 82 13.24 0.57 0.33
N HIS A 83 12.58 1.70 0.06
CA HIS A 83 13.17 2.77 -0.73
C HIS A 83 13.20 4.14 -0.06
N ALA A 84 12.30 4.44 0.86
CA ALA A 84 12.11 5.80 1.34
C ALA A 84 13.08 6.24 2.43
N GLN A 85 13.63 5.31 3.21
CA GLN A 85 14.43 5.63 4.40
C GLN A 85 13.66 6.57 5.35
N ALA A 86 12.34 6.36 5.45
CA ALA A 86 11.46 7.15 6.29
C ALA A 86 11.57 6.73 7.76
N THR A 87 11.26 7.65 8.66
CA THR A 87 11.12 7.40 10.09
C THR A 87 9.68 7.50 10.57
N GLU A 88 8.81 8.07 9.76
CA GLU A 88 7.39 8.24 10.08
C GLU A 88 6.54 8.14 8.84
N VAL A 89 5.42 7.41 8.97
CA VAL A 89 4.41 7.24 7.92
C VAL A 89 3.04 7.52 8.51
N THR A 90 2.22 8.29 7.81
CA THR A 90 0.83 8.54 8.18
C THR A 90 -0.08 8.01 7.08
N ILE A 91 -1.04 7.18 7.47
CA ILE A 91 -2.05 6.62 6.57
C ILE A 91 -3.40 7.23 6.95
N GLN A 92 -4.12 7.74 5.97
CA GLN A 92 -5.47 8.23 6.15
C GLN A 92 -6.42 7.44 5.25
N LEU A 93 -7.50 6.93 5.84
CA LEU A 93 -8.58 6.25 5.14
C LEU A 93 -9.85 7.06 5.38
N ILE A 94 -10.35 7.69 4.34
CA ILE A 94 -11.49 8.60 4.44
C ILE A 94 -12.56 8.21 3.43
N ARG A 95 -13.79 7.98 3.92
CA ARG A 95 -14.95 7.76 3.07
C ARG A 95 -15.93 8.91 3.27
N GLU A 96 -16.19 9.63 2.20
CA GLU A 96 -17.10 10.79 2.23
C GLU A 96 -17.71 11.00 0.85
N GLY A 97 -19.02 11.28 0.80
CA GLY A 97 -19.68 11.70 -0.43
C GLY A 97 -19.59 10.75 -1.61
N GLY A 98 -19.58 9.46 -1.40
CA GLY A 98 -19.48 8.48 -2.48
C GLY A 98 -18.06 8.26 -2.99
N GLU A 99 -17.05 8.74 -2.27
CA GLU A 99 -15.64 8.54 -2.59
C GLU A 99 -14.90 7.96 -1.39
N PHE A 100 -13.99 7.05 -1.67
CA PHE A 100 -13.05 6.51 -0.68
C PHE A 100 -11.64 6.97 -1.04
N THR A 101 -11.00 7.69 -0.15
CA THR A 101 -9.65 8.22 -0.33
C THR A 101 -8.67 7.50 0.60
N ILE A 102 -7.59 7.03 0.01
CA ILE A 102 -6.42 6.52 0.72
C ILE A 102 -5.31 7.53 0.54
N MET A 103 -4.78 8.05 1.62
CA MET A 103 -3.61 8.94 1.59
C MET A 103 -2.50 8.32 2.44
N ILE A 104 -1.32 8.21 1.88
CA ILE A 104 -0.14 7.74 2.61
C ILE A 104 0.99 8.74 2.44
N GLU A 105 1.50 9.23 3.55
CA GLU A 105 2.57 10.22 3.57
C GLU A 105 3.76 9.68 4.36
N ASP A 106 4.95 9.76 3.78
CA ASP A 106 6.19 9.44 4.48
C ASP A 106 7.13 10.65 4.49
N ASN A 107 7.99 10.68 5.49
CA ASN A 107 9.02 11.72 5.65
C ASN A 107 10.38 11.27 5.12
N GLY A 108 10.40 10.35 4.17
CA GLY A 108 11.63 9.80 3.62
C GLY A 108 12.34 10.69 2.63
N LYS A 109 13.22 10.09 1.84
CA LYS A 109 14.07 10.83 0.90
C LYS A 109 13.35 11.32 -0.36
N GLY A 110 12.13 10.84 -0.62
CA GLY A 110 11.40 11.19 -1.84
C GLY A 110 12.05 10.65 -3.10
N PHE A 111 11.44 10.96 -4.23
CA PHE A 111 11.95 10.57 -5.55
C PHE A 111 11.43 11.52 -6.64
N ASP A 112 12.08 11.49 -7.80
CA ASP A 112 11.61 12.18 -8.98
C ASP A 112 10.54 11.31 -9.66
N VAL A 113 9.28 11.73 -9.59
CA VAL A 113 8.13 10.98 -10.11
C VAL A 113 8.25 10.73 -11.61
N GLN A 114 8.67 11.74 -12.38
CA GLN A 114 8.79 11.63 -13.84
C GLN A 114 9.87 10.61 -14.23
N LYS A 115 10.99 10.62 -13.52
CA LYS A 115 12.08 9.67 -13.75
C LYS A 115 11.65 8.24 -13.45
N ILE A 116 10.98 8.02 -12.31
CA ILE A 116 10.50 6.68 -11.92
C ILE A 116 9.46 6.16 -12.90
N LYS A 117 8.54 7.00 -13.36
CA LYS A 117 7.53 6.62 -14.38
C LYS A 117 8.19 6.22 -15.70
N LYS A 118 9.22 6.93 -16.13
CA LYS A 118 9.97 6.57 -17.34
C LYS A 118 10.70 5.25 -17.21
N GLU A 119 11.33 4.99 -16.07
CA GLU A 119 12.11 3.79 -15.81
C GLU A 119 11.25 2.57 -15.48
N GLY A 120 9.96 2.78 -15.14
CA GLY A 120 9.04 1.71 -14.79
C GLY A 120 9.37 0.99 -13.49
N GLY A 121 10.07 1.68 -12.56
CA GLY A 121 10.51 1.09 -11.30
C GLY A 121 9.48 1.18 -10.17
N ILE A 122 9.83 0.56 -9.01
CA ILE A 122 9.10 0.62 -7.72
C ILE A 122 7.67 0.05 -7.77
N GLY A 123 7.34 -0.83 -8.74
CA GLY A 123 6.01 -1.44 -8.81
C GLY A 123 4.85 -0.49 -9.08
N LEU A 124 5.12 0.73 -9.55
CA LEU A 124 4.09 1.74 -9.78
C LEU A 124 3.03 1.29 -10.76
N LYS A 125 3.42 0.55 -11.80
CA LYS A 125 2.48 0.03 -12.80
C LYS A 125 1.44 -0.91 -12.18
N ASN A 126 1.86 -1.76 -11.25
CA ASN A 126 0.95 -2.67 -10.56
C ASN A 126 -0.04 -1.91 -9.70
N ILE A 127 0.42 -0.89 -8.99
CA ILE A 127 -0.43 -0.03 -8.18
C ILE A 127 -1.43 0.72 -9.06
N GLU A 128 -0.96 1.34 -10.14
CA GLU A 128 -1.81 2.06 -11.09
C GLU A 128 -2.87 1.15 -11.72
N SER A 129 -2.49 -0.08 -12.10
CA SER A 129 -3.43 -1.06 -12.65
C SER A 129 -4.51 -1.47 -11.65
N ARG A 130 -4.14 -1.67 -10.40
CA ARG A 130 -5.11 -2.01 -9.33
C ARG A 130 -6.08 -0.87 -9.07
N VAL A 131 -5.58 0.36 -9.03
CA VAL A 131 -6.41 1.55 -8.84
C VAL A 131 -7.36 1.74 -10.03
N ALA A 132 -6.86 1.57 -11.26
CA ALA A 132 -7.67 1.65 -12.48
C ALA A 132 -8.77 0.59 -12.50
N TYR A 133 -8.50 -0.61 -12.00
CA TYR A 133 -9.50 -1.68 -11.88
C TYR A 133 -10.71 -1.24 -11.03
N LEU A 134 -10.48 -0.40 -10.02
CA LEU A 134 -11.54 0.15 -9.17
C LEU A 134 -12.12 1.46 -9.71
N ASN A 135 -11.80 1.84 -10.94
CA ASN A 135 -12.17 3.14 -11.54
C ASN A 135 -11.66 4.32 -10.72
N GLY A 136 -10.56 4.13 -10.03
CA GLY A 136 -9.96 5.15 -9.18
C GLY A 136 -8.89 5.96 -9.89
N ARG A 137 -8.35 6.92 -9.16
CA ARG A 137 -7.24 7.76 -9.58
C ARG A 137 -6.14 7.69 -8.54
N ILE A 138 -4.89 7.81 -8.97
CA ILE A 138 -3.74 7.87 -8.09
C ILE A 138 -2.87 9.05 -8.44
N ASP A 139 -2.42 9.78 -7.43
CA ASP A 139 -1.52 10.92 -7.56
C ASP A 139 -0.32 10.73 -6.64
N TYR A 140 0.86 11.05 -7.18
CA TYR A 140 2.12 10.99 -6.45
C TYR A 140 2.68 12.41 -6.32
N ASP A 141 2.84 12.88 -5.09
CA ASP A 141 3.53 14.13 -4.80
C ASP A 141 4.83 13.79 -4.07
N SER A 142 5.92 13.84 -4.80
CA SER A 142 7.24 13.48 -4.29
C SER A 142 8.32 14.31 -4.97
N GLN A 143 9.29 14.73 -4.18
CA GLN A 143 10.51 15.39 -4.66
C GLN A 143 11.68 14.87 -3.84
N PRO A 144 12.88 14.77 -4.45
CA PRO A 144 14.07 14.39 -3.70
C PRO A 144 14.25 15.27 -2.45
N GLY A 145 14.43 14.65 -1.29
CA GLY A 145 14.63 15.32 -0.01
C GLY A 145 13.36 15.74 0.74
N ARG A 146 12.17 15.54 0.19
CA ARG A 146 10.91 16.00 0.80
C ARG A 146 9.93 14.93 1.21
N GLY A 147 10.30 13.67 1.06
CA GLY A 147 9.36 12.58 1.30
C GLY A 147 8.34 12.43 0.17
N THR A 148 7.28 11.67 0.44
CA THR A 148 6.29 11.32 -0.58
C THR A 148 4.89 11.32 0.00
N THR A 149 3.93 11.88 -0.73
CA THR A 149 2.51 11.73 -0.45
C THR A 149 1.85 11.05 -1.66
N VAL A 150 1.19 9.94 -1.42
CA VAL A 150 0.40 9.24 -2.43
C VAL A 150 -1.06 9.35 -2.06
N THR A 151 -1.89 9.79 -3.00
CA THR A 151 -3.33 9.91 -2.83
C THR A 151 -4.05 9.02 -3.84
N VAL A 152 -4.93 8.16 -3.34
CA VAL A 152 -5.75 7.27 -4.17
C VAL A 152 -7.22 7.59 -3.90
N ASP A 153 -7.96 7.95 -4.95
CA ASP A 153 -9.38 8.23 -4.87
C ASP A 153 -10.16 7.16 -5.63
N ILE A 154 -11.09 6.52 -4.93
CA ILE A 154 -11.88 5.40 -5.47
C ILE A 154 -13.36 5.72 -5.34
N PRO A 155 -14.14 5.68 -6.44
CA PRO A 155 -15.58 5.86 -6.34
C PRO A 155 -16.21 4.66 -5.62
N VAL A 156 -17.09 4.95 -4.67
CA VAL A 156 -17.83 3.94 -3.91
C VAL A 156 -19.31 4.28 -3.98
N GLU A 157 -20.15 3.26 -4.10
CA GLU A 157 -21.59 3.48 -4.06
C GLU A 157 -22.04 3.87 -2.66
N SER A 158 -22.95 4.82 -2.62
CA SER A 158 -23.54 5.29 -1.37
C SER A 158 -24.55 4.30 -0.80
#